data_c840b697fbd5d6348645b615ab6be9ae
#
_entry.id   c840b697fbd5d6348645b615ab6be9ae
#
_cell.length_a   1.000
_cell.length_b   1.000
_cell.length_c   1.000
_cell.angle_alpha   90.00
_cell.angle_beta   90.00
_cell.angle_gamma   90.00
#
_symmetry.space_group_name_H-M   'P 1'
#
loop_
_entity.id
_entity.type
_entity.pdbx_description
1 polymer ?
#
loop_
_entity_poly.entity_id
_entity_poly.type
_entity_poly.pdbx_seq_one_letter_code
_entity_poly.pdbx_strand_id
1 'polypeptide(L)'
;MGKILRCEIYRDNMQNYRKYGIPKAQLIIADVPYNVANNFYGSNPMWYKGGERSNGESKLAGKAAFNSDFNFNLYEYFHFCSKMLKKDDKKPVPRGRSSNSPCMIVFCSFEQLNTLILAAKKHGFNNYIPLVFVKNYSPQVLKANMRVVGATEYALLLYRDKLPKFRNGLQVDENGKNIRGTGHMVFNWFEWERDGKEVPKIHPAQKSVKVLKKLIETFTDEGDVVIDPCCGSGTTLRAAHELGRSAFGFEIDRNFYTRAKNEMLVFDKPDIEVKEKKIVTSTKNIIEEVSEHNLNQIKGQMSLFD
;
A
#
# COMPACT_ATOMS: atom_id res chain seq x y z
N MET A 1 -26.43 -0.02 -4.30
CA MET A 1 -25.51 1.04 -4.79
C MET A 1 -24.11 0.71 -4.33
N GLY A 2 -23.17 0.43 -5.24
CA GLY A 2 -21.75 0.21 -4.91
C GLY A 2 -21.16 1.47 -4.29
N LYS A 3 -20.37 1.31 -3.25
CA LYS A 3 -19.66 2.41 -2.58
C LYS A 3 -18.60 2.94 -3.55
N ILE A 4 -18.65 4.24 -3.87
CA ILE A 4 -17.63 4.87 -4.71
C ILE A 4 -16.31 4.84 -3.97
N LEU A 5 -15.30 4.20 -4.56
CA LEU A 5 -13.94 4.18 -4.02
C LEU A 5 -13.26 5.52 -4.27
N ARG A 6 -12.56 6.01 -3.25
CA ARG A 6 -11.79 7.26 -3.32
C ARG A 6 -10.31 6.94 -3.12
N CYS A 7 -9.46 7.53 -3.95
CA CYS A 7 -8.01 7.48 -3.78
C CYS A 7 -7.46 8.90 -3.87
N GLU A 8 -7.07 9.46 -2.74
CA GLU A 8 -6.72 10.88 -2.62
C GLU A 8 -5.41 11.09 -1.88
N ILE A 9 -4.54 11.88 -2.47
CA ILE A 9 -3.29 12.33 -1.84
C ILE A 9 -3.37 13.85 -1.61
N TYR A 10 -2.92 14.30 -0.45
CA TYR A 10 -2.92 15.70 -0.06
C TYR A 10 -1.51 16.21 0.15
N ARG A 11 -1.19 17.35 -0.50
CA ARG A 11 0.07 18.06 -0.25
C ARG A 11 -0.07 18.90 1.02
N ASP A 12 -0.01 18.24 2.16
CA ASP A 12 -0.13 18.92 3.47
C ASP A 12 0.49 18.05 4.57
N ASN A 13 0.64 18.63 5.75
CA ASN A 13 0.95 17.87 6.95
C ASN A 13 -0.32 17.14 7.45
N MET A 14 -0.17 15.88 7.86
CA MET A 14 -1.26 15.06 8.41
C MET A 14 -2.01 15.73 9.55
N GLN A 15 -1.40 16.63 10.30
CA GLN A 15 -2.03 17.40 11.38
C GLN A 15 -3.20 18.25 10.89
N ASN A 16 -3.20 18.64 9.63
CA ASN A 16 -4.25 19.42 8.98
C ASN A 16 -5.43 18.58 8.47
N TYR A 17 -5.49 17.28 8.81
CA TYR A 17 -6.47 16.30 8.30
C TYR A 17 -7.93 16.74 8.37
N ARG A 18 -8.28 17.60 9.33
CA ARG A 18 -9.66 18.08 9.51
C ARG A 18 -10.20 18.86 8.33
N LYS A 19 -9.32 19.44 7.50
CA LYS A 19 -9.69 20.21 6.30
C LYS A 19 -10.29 19.34 5.18
N TYR A 20 -10.02 18.02 5.20
CA TYR A 20 -10.21 17.14 4.04
C TYR A 20 -11.40 16.19 4.15
N GLY A 21 -12.11 16.16 5.28
CA GLY A 21 -13.28 15.31 5.44
C GLY A 21 -13.01 13.81 5.26
N ILE A 22 -11.81 13.36 5.63
CA ILE A 22 -11.37 11.96 5.46
C ILE A 22 -12.14 11.04 6.42
N PRO A 23 -12.70 9.91 5.95
CA PRO A 23 -13.36 8.96 6.83
C PRO A 23 -12.37 8.22 7.71
N LYS A 24 -12.87 7.65 8.82
CA LYS A 24 -12.04 6.85 9.73
C LYS A 24 -11.51 5.59 9.05
N ALA A 25 -10.23 5.31 9.28
CA ALA A 25 -9.54 4.16 8.71
C ALA A 25 -9.84 2.86 9.44
N GLN A 26 -9.91 1.77 8.68
CA GLN A 26 -9.79 0.42 9.19
C GLN A 26 -8.33 0.06 9.44
N LEU A 27 -7.44 0.55 8.58
CA LEU A 27 -6.01 0.33 8.64
C LEU A 27 -5.26 1.63 8.39
N ILE A 28 -4.27 1.95 9.22
CA ILE A 28 -3.27 2.96 8.94
C ILE A 28 -1.96 2.24 8.67
N ILE A 29 -1.34 2.50 7.51
CA ILE A 29 0.00 2.01 7.20
C ILE A 29 0.88 3.23 6.95
N ALA A 30 2.03 3.29 7.61
CA ALA A 30 2.98 4.38 7.41
C ALA A 30 4.43 3.88 7.45
N ASP A 31 5.25 4.45 6.58
CA ASP A 31 6.70 4.41 6.68
C ASP A 31 7.15 5.74 7.29
N VAL A 32 7.25 5.76 8.62
CA VAL A 32 7.60 7.01 9.31
C VAL A 32 9.05 7.38 9.08
N PRO A 33 9.42 8.67 9.03
CA PRO A 33 10.80 9.11 9.00
C PRO A 33 11.62 8.48 10.14
N TYR A 34 12.77 7.93 9.80
CA TYR A 34 13.60 7.21 10.77
C TYR A 34 14.46 8.15 11.64
N ASN A 35 14.43 9.45 11.33
CA ASN A 35 15.24 10.48 11.99
C ASN A 35 16.75 10.15 11.94
N VAL A 36 17.18 9.44 10.90
CA VAL A 36 18.60 9.09 10.69
C VAL A 36 19.38 10.20 10.00
N ALA A 37 18.66 11.17 9.43
CA ALA A 37 19.24 12.38 8.85
C ALA A 37 20.43 12.09 7.92
N ASN A 38 21.59 12.66 8.22
CA ASN A 38 22.81 12.48 7.43
C ASN A 38 23.40 11.06 7.49
N ASN A 39 22.94 10.21 8.39
CA ASN A 39 23.38 8.81 8.50
C ASN A 39 22.64 7.85 7.55
N PHE A 40 21.67 8.33 6.78
CA PHE A 40 20.88 7.50 5.84
C PHE A 40 21.79 6.78 4.82
N TYR A 41 22.78 7.48 4.30
CA TYR A 41 23.79 6.94 3.37
C TYR A 41 25.08 6.64 4.11
N GLY A 42 25.09 5.72 5.07
CA GLY A 42 26.28 5.35 5.80
C GLY A 42 27.35 4.73 4.89
N SER A 43 27.22 3.46 4.56
CA SER A 43 28.11 2.75 3.65
C SER A 43 27.38 2.31 2.40
N ASN A 44 28.06 2.37 1.24
CA ASN A 44 27.49 1.95 -0.03
C ASN A 44 28.07 0.59 -0.45
N PRO A 45 27.24 -0.35 -0.99
CA PRO A 45 27.72 -1.61 -1.55
C PRO A 45 28.74 -1.48 -2.68
N MET A 46 28.97 -0.31 -3.26
CA MET A 46 29.87 -0.15 -4.39
C MET A 46 31.33 -0.47 -4.09
N TRP A 47 31.78 -0.46 -2.85
CA TRP A 47 33.16 -0.77 -2.50
C TRP A 47 33.57 -2.20 -2.85
N TYR A 48 32.68 -3.18 -2.77
CA TYR A 48 33.00 -4.57 -3.18
C TYR A 48 32.78 -4.82 -4.68
N LYS A 49 32.37 -3.81 -5.42
CA LYS A 49 32.34 -3.82 -6.89
C LYS A 49 33.49 -3.03 -7.51
N GLY A 50 34.53 -2.70 -6.75
CA GLY A 50 35.64 -1.87 -7.21
C GLY A 50 35.32 -0.38 -7.28
N GLY A 51 34.46 0.12 -6.39
CA GLY A 51 34.12 1.55 -6.30
C GLY A 51 35.34 2.43 -6.01
N GLU A 52 35.30 3.68 -6.44
CA GLU A 52 36.40 4.67 -6.43
C GLU A 52 36.95 5.03 -5.03
N ARG A 53 36.29 4.61 -3.96
CA ARG A 53 36.68 4.97 -2.58
C ARG A 53 37.17 3.75 -1.81
N SER A 54 38.41 3.82 -1.37
CA SER A 54 39.10 2.75 -0.64
C SER A 54 38.43 2.38 0.70
N ASN A 55 37.70 3.29 1.32
CA ASN A 55 36.96 3.08 2.57
C ASN A 55 35.55 2.56 2.38
N GLY A 56 35.08 2.37 1.13
CA GLY A 56 33.76 1.86 0.81
C GLY A 56 32.62 2.85 1.02
N GLU A 57 32.91 4.13 1.25
CA GLU A 57 31.89 5.16 1.43
C GLU A 57 31.27 5.61 0.11
N SER A 58 29.98 5.90 0.14
CA SER A 58 29.25 6.49 -0.98
C SER A 58 29.61 7.98 -1.15
N LYS A 59 29.52 8.49 -2.39
CA LYS A 59 29.48 9.96 -2.65
C LYS A 59 28.32 10.66 -1.93
N LEU A 60 27.32 9.89 -1.48
CA LEU A 60 26.15 10.35 -0.72
C LEU A 60 26.35 10.21 0.80
N ALA A 61 27.45 9.61 1.26
CA ALA A 61 27.76 9.49 2.69
C ALA A 61 27.73 10.89 3.35
N GLY A 62 27.11 10.97 4.51
CA GLY A 62 26.90 12.24 5.22
C GLY A 62 25.78 13.14 4.64
N LYS A 63 25.01 12.67 3.68
CA LYS A 63 23.83 13.36 3.14
C LYS A 63 22.54 12.68 3.59
N ALA A 64 21.51 13.48 3.86
CA ALA A 64 20.18 12.97 4.10
C ALA A 64 19.55 12.50 2.77
N ALA A 65 18.68 11.48 2.83
CA ALA A 65 17.93 11.03 1.66
C ALA A 65 16.86 12.04 1.22
N PHE A 66 16.30 12.74 2.17
CA PHE A 66 15.24 13.73 1.99
C PHE A 66 15.14 14.66 3.20
N ASN A 67 14.63 15.86 2.98
CA ASN A 67 14.64 16.94 3.98
C ASN A 67 13.71 16.70 5.18
N SER A 68 12.75 15.80 5.08
CA SER A 68 11.79 15.50 6.14
C SER A 68 12.25 14.43 7.13
N ASP A 69 13.46 13.87 6.97
CA ASP A 69 14.03 12.86 7.89
C ASP A 69 14.73 13.48 9.11
N PHE A 70 14.24 14.63 9.55
CA PHE A 70 14.71 15.35 10.74
C PHE A 70 13.54 15.65 11.67
N ASN A 71 13.69 15.32 12.95
CA ASN A 71 12.77 15.73 14.01
C ASN A 71 11.29 15.34 13.78
N PHE A 72 11.04 14.19 13.16
CA PHE A 72 9.66 13.69 13.04
C PHE A 72 9.09 13.43 14.43
N ASN A 73 7.95 14.06 14.71
CA ASN A 73 7.32 13.98 16.03
C ASN A 73 6.36 12.77 16.12
N LEU A 74 6.82 11.69 16.74
CA LEU A 74 6.04 10.47 16.92
C LEU A 74 4.78 10.68 17.78
N TYR A 75 4.76 11.61 18.73
CA TYR A 75 3.57 11.86 19.55
C TYR A 75 2.46 12.52 18.74
N GLU A 76 2.78 13.46 17.87
CA GLU A 76 1.83 14.08 16.96
C GLU A 76 1.30 13.06 15.94
N TYR A 77 2.17 12.20 15.44
CA TYR A 77 1.81 11.07 14.57
C TYR A 77 0.80 10.15 15.26
N PHE A 78 1.09 9.67 16.46
CA PHE A 78 0.16 8.79 17.18
C PHE A 78 -1.11 9.52 17.62
N HIS A 79 -1.05 10.82 17.90
CA HIS A 79 -2.26 11.62 18.13
C HIS A 79 -3.16 11.59 16.89
N PHE A 80 -2.61 11.87 15.69
CA PHE A 80 -3.34 11.75 14.44
C PHE A 80 -3.95 10.36 14.27
N CYS A 81 -3.16 9.30 14.42
CA CYS A 81 -3.61 7.92 14.27
C CYS A 81 -4.75 7.58 15.24
N SER A 82 -4.66 8.00 16.50
CA SER A 82 -5.71 7.78 17.50
C SER A 82 -7.05 8.44 17.12
N LYS A 83 -6.98 9.58 16.42
CA LYS A 83 -8.18 10.31 15.93
C LYS A 83 -8.71 9.72 14.62
N MET A 84 -7.86 9.23 13.74
CA MET A 84 -8.25 8.80 12.39
C MET A 84 -8.54 7.31 12.29
N LEU A 85 -8.11 6.49 13.22
CA LEU A 85 -8.47 5.08 13.26
C LEU A 85 -9.91 4.91 13.78
N LYS A 86 -10.70 3.98 13.21
CA LYS A 86 -12.00 3.59 13.73
C LYS A 86 -11.90 3.20 15.21
N LYS A 87 -13.01 3.20 15.92
CA LYS A 87 -13.08 2.62 17.28
C LYS A 87 -13.09 1.10 17.19
N ASP A 88 -12.67 0.45 18.26
CA ASP A 88 -12.76 -1.00 18.35
C ASP A 88 -14.20 -1.48 18.25
N ASP A 89 -14.40 -2.65 17.63
CA ASP A 89 -15.70 -3.26 17.52
C ASP A 89 -16.24 -3.60 18.91
N LYS A 90 -17.46 -3.13 19.19
CA LYS A 90 -18.12 -3.37 20.48
C LYS A 90 -18.66 -4.80 20.59
N LYS A 91 -18.89 -5.49 19.48
CA LYS A 91 -19.46 -6.82 19.47
C LYS A 91 -18.54 -7.83 20.16
N PRO A 92 -19.08 -8.74 20.98
CA PRO A 92 -18.32 -9.84 21.51
C PRO A 92 -17.77 -10.69 20.35
N VAL A 93 -16.50 -11.06 20.45
CA VAL A 93 -15.86 -11.93 19.46
C VAL A 93 -15.85 -13.35 20.00
N PRO A 94 -16.41 -14.33 19.29
CA PRO A 94 -16.32 -15.73 19.70
C PRO A 94 -14.86 -16.17 19.85
N ARG A 95 -14.60 -17.10 20.77
CA ARG A 95 -13.25 -17.64 21.00
C ARG A 95 -12.66 -18.16 19.68
N GLY A 96 -11.42 -17.81 19.40
CA GLY A 96 -10.71 -18.27 18.20
C GLY A 96 -10.98 -17.45 16.94
N ARG A 97 -11.62 -16.29 17.05
CA ARG A 97 -11.86 -15.37 15.92
C ARG A 97 -11.19 -14.02 16.12
N SER A 98 -10.78 -13.41 15.02
CA SER A 98 -10.41 -11.99 15.02
C SER A 98 -11.67 -11.13 15.12
N SER A 99 -11.56 -9.97 15.77
CA SER A 99 -12.62 -8.96 15.71
C SER A 99 -12.60 -8.22 14.36
N ASN A 100 -13.52 -7.26 14.17
CA ASN A 100 -13.45 -6.30 13.08
C ASN A 100 -12.78 -5.00 13.52
N SER A 101 -12.03 -5.03 14.61
CA SER A 101 -11.33 -3.86 15.13
C SER A 101 -10.23 -3.40 14.18
N PRO A 102 -9.95 -2.10 14.16
CA PRO A 102 -8.92 -1.54 13.31
C PRO A 102 -7.52 -1.74 13.92
N CYS A 103 -6.50 -1.58 13.07
CA CYS A 103 -5.11 -1.59 13.49
C CYS A 103 -4.28 -0.60 12.69
N MET A 104 -3.02 -0.50 13.04
CA MET A 104 -2.04 0.25 12.28
C MET A 104 -0.74 -0.55 12.13
N ILE A 105 -0.04 -0.32 11.02
CA ILE A 105 1.27 -0.89 10.73
C ILE A 105 2.23 0.26 10.52
N VAL A 106 3.29 0.29 11.30
CA VAL A 106 4.29 1.37 11.28
C VAL A 106 5.64 0.79 10.96
N PHE A 107 6.15 1.05 9.76
CA PHE A 107 7.53 0.75 9.41
C PHE A 107 8.47 1.72 10.14
N CYS A 108 9.60 1.20 10.59
CA CYS A 108 10.55 1.95 11.39
C CYS A 108 11.96 1.36 11.31
N SER A 109 12.95 2.10 11.77
CA SER A 109 14.26 1.54 12.03
C SER A 109 14.25 0.66 13.29
N PHE A 110 15.26 -0.22 13.39
CA PHE A 110 15.43 -1.07 14.58
C PHE A 110 15.56 -0.23 15.86
N GLU A 111 16.28 0.86 15.79
CA GLU A 111 16.53 1.77 16.91
C GLU A 111 15.29 2.50 17.39
N GLN A 112 14.30 2.69 16.49
CA GLN A 112 13.03 3.37 16.84
C GLN A 112 12.02 2.48 17.56
N LEU A 113 12.16 1.17 17.54
CA LEU A 113 11.14 0.23 18.03
C LEU A 113 10.65 0.56 19.44
N ASN A 114 11.55 0.75 20.40
CA ASN A 114 11.17 1.07 21.78
C ASN A 114 10.46 2.41 21.90
N THR A 115 10.94 3.44 21.20
CA THR A 115 10.33 4.77 21.21
C THR A 115 8.93 4.74 20.63
N LEU A 116 8.73 4.00 19.54
CA LEU A 116 7.41 3.80 18.92
C LEU A 116 6.45 3.09 19.88
N ILE A 117 6.88 2.01 20.53
CA ILE A 117 6.04 1.27 21.50
C ILE A 117 5.60 2.19 22.65
N LEU A 118 6.52 2.98 23.19
CA LEU A 118 6.22 3.92 24.29
C LEU A 118 5.25 5.03 23.85
N ALA A 119 5.47 5.61 22.67
CA ALA A 119 4.59 6.64 22.13
C ALA A 119 3.21 6.08 21.78
N ALA A 120 3.14 4.86 21.21
CA ALA A 120 1.90 4.17 20.90
C ALA A 120 1.05 3.92 22.15
N LYS A 121 1.63 3.39 23.22
CA LYS A 121 0.96 3.13 24.49
C LYS A 121 0.35 4.40 25.09
N LYS A 122 1.04 5.55 25.04
CA LYS A 122 0.49 6.84 25.50
C LYS A 122 -0.75 7.29 24.74
N HIS A 123 -0.99 6.73 23.54
CA HIS A 123 -2.16 7.03 22.71
C HIS A 123 -3.19 5.89 22.68
N GLY A 124 -3.07 4.92 23.59
CA GLY A 124 -4.03 3.82 23.76
C GLY A 124 -3.81 2.62 22.86
N PHE A 125 -2.68 2.52 22.17
CA PHE A 125 -2.28 1.32 21.41
C PHE A 125 -1.43 0.43 22.33
N ASN A 126 -2.10 -0.39 23.13
CA ASN A 126 -1.48 -1.15 24.22
C ASN A 126 -0.80 -2.43 23.76
N ASN A 127 -1.16 -2.93 22.60
CA ASN A 127 -0.70 -4.21 22.07
C ASN A 127 0.07 -4.02 20.78
N TYR A 128 1.08 -4.87 20.57
CA TYR A 128 1.89 -4.85 19.36
C TYR A 128 2.39 -6.25 18.97
N ILE A 129 2.62 -6.42 17.67
CA ILE A 129 3.29 -7.59 17.09
C ILE A 129 4.42 -7.05 16.20
N PRO A 130 5.69 -7.48 16.41
CA PRO A 130 6.78 -7.12 15.52
C PRO A 130 6.63 -7.86 14.20
N LEU A 131 6.82 -7.14 13.10
CA LEU A 131 6.87 -7.67 11.75
C LEU A 131 8.27 -7.47 11.17
N VAL A 132 8.78 -8.47 10.49
CA VAL A 132 10.10 -8.46 9.86
C VAL A 132 9.93 -8.71 8.37
N PHE A 133 10.55 -7.88 7.55
CA PHE A 133 10.55 -8.01 6.10
C PHE A 133 11.94 -8.41 5.64
N VAL A 134 12.05 -9.55 4.99
CA VAL A 134 13.34 -10.13 4.55
C VAL A 134 13.51 -9.89 3.06
N LYS A 135 14.57 -9.21 2.69
CA LYS A 135 14.94 -8.90 1.31
C LYS A 135 15.90 -9.95 0.77
N ASN A 136 15.70 -10.39 -0.44
CA ASN A 136 16.64 -11.23 -1.18
C ASN A 136 17.79 -10.41 -1.84
N TYR A 137 17.91 -9.15 -1.47
CA TYR A 137 18.95 -8.22 -1.94
C TYR A 137 19.36 -7.29 -0.82
N SER A 138 20.55 -6.74 -0.93
CA SER A 138 21.07 -5.79 0.06
C SER A 138 21.07 -4.37 -0.50
N PRO A 139 20.21 -3.48 0.02
CA PRO A 139 20.27 -2.06 -0.33
C PRO A 139 21.33 -1.30 0.48
N GLN A 140 21.82 -1.84 1.59
CA GLN A 140 22.70 -1.14 2.52
C GLN A 140 23.78 -2.05 3.10
N VAL A 141 25.00 -1.52 3.20
CA VAL A 141 26.07 -2.16 3.96
C VAL A 141 26.03 -1.64 5.40
N LEU A 142 25.82 -2.55 6.34
CA LEU A 142 25.79 -2.22 7.77
C LEU A 142 27.20 -2.07 8.35
N LYS A 143 28.13 -2.93 7.96
CA LYS A 143 29.52 -2.89 8.39
C LYS A 143 30.45 -3.35 7.26
N ALA A 144 31.09 -2.42 6.60
CA ALA A 144 31.91 -2.69 5.41
C ALA A 144 33.05 -3.68 5.68
N ASN A 145 33.85 -3.46 6.73
CA ASN A 145 35.00 -4.29 7.05
C ASN A 145 34.64 -5.75 7.40
N MET A 146 33.42 -5.97 7.90
CA MET A 146 32.89 -7.30 8.20
C MET A 146 32.07 -7.87 7.05
N ARG A 147 31.84 -7.12 5.99
CA ARG A 147 30.96 -7.47 4.86
C ARG A 147 29.54 -7.79 5.28
N VAL A 148 29.04 -7.20 6.38
CA VAL A 148 27.67 -7.36 6.86
C VAL A 148 26.77 -6.40 6.13
N VAL A 149 25.72 -6.95 5.53
CA VAL A 149 24.77 -6.20 4.71
C VAL A 149 23.35 -6.27 5.31
N GLY A 150 22.61 -5.17 5.22
CA GLY A 150 21.23 -5.11 5.68
C GLY A 150 20.29 -5.80 4.68
N ALA A 151 19.54 -6.78 5.16
CA ALA A 151 18.55 -7.50 4.38
C ALA A 151 17.16 -7.49 5.03
N THR A 152 17.00 -6.78 6.13
CA THR A 152 15.74 -6.73 6.87
C THR A 152 15.19 -5.32 6.99
N GLU A 153 13.88 -5.22 7.03
CA GLU A 153 13.15 -4.03 7.50
C GLU A 153 12.19 -4.45 8.61
N TYR A 154 11.81 -3.50 9.44
CA TYR A 154 10.98 -3.76 10.61
C TYR A 154 9.71 -2.92 10.54
N ALA A 155 8.61 -3.48 11.07
CA ALA A 155 7.42 -2.72 11.36
C ALA A 155 6.77 -3.24 12.66
N LEU A 156 5.88 -2.45 13.22
CA LEU A 156 5.02 -2.84 14.32
C LEU A 156 3.57 -2.84 13.85
N LEU A 157 2.91 -3.99 14.01
CA LEU A 157 1.45 -4.03 14.01
C LEU A 157 0.97 -3.58 15.38
N LEU A 158 0.24 -2.47 15.44
CA LEU A 158 -0.22 -1.85 16.68
C LEU A 158 -1.73 -1.85 16.75
N TYR A 159 -2.30 -2.18 17.90
CA TYR A 159 -3.74 -2.19 18.12
C TYR A 159 -4.08 -1.86 19.58
N ARG A 160 -5.35 -1.49 19.81
CA ARG A 160 -5.85 -1.17 21.15
C ARG A 160 -6.08 -2.44 21.96
N ASP A 161 -7.25 -2.63 22.52
CA ASP A 161 -7.54 -3.75 23.42
C ASP A 161 -8.07 -4.98 22.69
N LYS A 162 -8.72 -4.80 21.55
CA LYS A 162 -9.28 -5.91 20.78
C LYS A 162 -8.41 -6.31 19.60
N LEU A 163 -8.32 -7.62 19.37
CA LEU A 163 -7.62 -8.17 18.22
C LEU A 163 -8.12 -7.53 16.93
N PRO A 164 -7.23 -7.13 16.02
CA PRO A 164 -7.61 -6.50 14.77
C PRO A 164 -8.34 -7.47 13.84
N LYS A 165 -9.02 -6.93 12.85
CA LYS A 165 -9.48 -7.69 11.68
C LYS A 165 -8.29 -8.46 11.10
N PHE A 166 -8.49 -9.75 10.84
CA PHE A 166 -7.44 -10.62 10.35
C PHE A 166 -8.00 -11.63 9.35
N ARG A 167 -7.53 -11.59 8.13
CA ARG A 167 -7.97 -12.42 7.01
C ARG A 167 -6.85 -13.41 6.64
N ASN A 168 -6.97 -14.62 7.13
CA ASN A 168 -6.01 -15.70 6.91
C ASN A 168 -6.62 -16.92 6.18
N GLY A 169 -7.75 -16.71 5.48
CA GLY A 169 -8.48 -17.78 4.79
C GLY A 169 -9.35 -18.64 5.69
N LEU A 170 -9.52 -18.29 6.97
CA LEU A 170 -10.43 -18.99 7.87
C LEU A 170 -11.87 -18.85 7.40
N GLN A 171 -12.53 -19.98 7.16
CA GLN A 171 -13.94 -20.05 6.77
C GLN A 171 -14.81 -20.47 7.95
N VAL A 172 -16.09 -20.11 7.89
CA VAL A 172 -17.08 -20.50 8.88
C VAL A 172 -18.28 -21.12 8.16
N ASP A 173 -18.91 -22.09 8.80
CA ASP A 173 -20.16 -22.69 8.33
C ASP A 173 -21.37 -21.74 8.53
N GLU A 174 -22.54 -22.16 8.08
CA GLU A 174 -23.80 -21.44 8.22
C GLU A 174 -24.18 -21.10 9.68
N ASN A 175 -23.71 -21.92 10.64
CA ASN A 175 -23.90 -21.71 12.06
C ASN A 175 -22.80 -20.83 12.68
N GLY A 176 -21.86 -20.39 11.85
CA GLY A 176 -20.74 -19.55 12.26
C GLY A 176 -19.63 -20.30 12.99
N LYS A 177 -19.54 -21.64 12.91
CA LYS A 177 -18.45 -22.45 13.45
C LYS A 177 -17.29 -22.51 12.47
N ASN A 178 -16.06 -22.49 12.99
CA ASN A 178 -14.87 -22.58 12.15
C ASN A 178 -14.82 -23.91 11.40
N ILE A 179 -14.65 -23.86 10.08
CA ILE A 179 -14.45 -25.05 9.26
C ILE A 179 -13.03 -25.53 9.46
N ARG A 180 -12.90 -26.79 9.90
CA ARG A 180 -11.61 -27.44 10.16
C ARG A 180 -10.79 -27.52 8.87
N GLY A 181 -9.48 -27.24 8.95
CA GLY A 181 -8.57 -27.26 7.79
C GLY A 181 -8.58 -25.98 6.96
N THR A 182 -9.40 -24.99 7.32
CA THR A 182 -9.32 -23.64 6.76
C THR A 182 -8.59 -22.70 7.71
N GLY A 183 -8.06 -21.59 7.18
CA GLY A 183 -7.22 -20.66 7.94
C GLY A 183 -5.79 -21.09 8.02
N HIS A 184 -4.90 -20.18 7.68
CA HIS A 184 -3.46 -20.42 7.68
C HIS A 184 -2.78 -19.69 8.84
N MET A 185 -1.73 -20.30 9.39
CA MET A 185 -0.80 -19.59 10.26
C MET A 185 -0.04 -18.56 9.41
N VAL A 186 -0.03 -17.31 9.86
CA VAL A 186 0.71 -16.24 9.21
C VAL A 186 1.95 -15.96 10.06
N PHE A 187 3.12 -16.13 9.47
CA PHE A 187 4.37 -15.77 10.12
C PHE A 187 4.46 -14.25 10.29
N ASN A 188 5.14 -13.81 11.32
CA ASN A 188 5.42 -12.39 11.54
C ASN A 188 6.61 -11.88 10.70
N TRP A 189 7.07 -12.66 9.74
CA TRP A 189 8.04 -12.26 8.73
C TRP A 189 7.46 -12.40 7.33
N PHE A 190 7.89 -11.51 6.43
CA PHE A 190 7.42 -11.43 5.06
C PHE A 190 8.62 -11.39 4.12
N GLU A 191 8.55 -12.18 3.05
CA GLU A 191 9.50 -12.03 1.96
C GLU A 191 9.23 -10.73 1.21
N TRP A 192 10.28 -9.92 1.03
CA TRP A 192 10.18 -8.66 0.30
C TRP A 192 10.30 -8.89 -1.18
N GLU A 193 9.18 -8.92 -1.86
CA GLU A 193 9.15 -8.98 -3.30
C GLU A 193 9.32 -7.57 -3.90
N ARG A 194 10.22 -7.44 -4.87
CA ARG A 194 10.36 -6.20 -5.63
C ARG A 194 9.17 -6.03 -6.57
N ASP A 195 8.78 -4.78 -6.76
CA ASP A 195 7.84 -4.42 -7.82
C ASP A 195 8.51 -4.53 -9.18
N GLY A 196 7.72 -4.77 -10.22
CA GLY A 196 8.15 -4.73 -11.60
C GLY A 196 8.27 -3.31 -12.15
N LYS A 197 8.51 -3.19 -13.45
CA LYS A 197 8.67 -1.91 -14.14
C LYS A 197 7.36 -1.10 -14.22
N GLU A 198 6.23 -1.74 -14.01
CA GLU A 198 4.89 -1.16 -13.98
C GLU A 198 4.66 -0.24 -12.77
N VAL A 199 5.51 -0.35 -11.75
CA VAL A 199 5.47 0.52 -10.57
C VAL A 199 6.60 1.54 -10.66
N PRO A 200 6.31 2.83 -10.82
CA PRO A 200 7.34 3.86 -10.95
C PRO A 200 8.17 3.97 -9.66
N LYS A 201 9.48 4.11 -9.81
CA LYS A 201 10.39 4.37 -8.70
C LYS A 201 10.48 5.87 -8.44
N ILE A 202 9.77 6.33 -7.42
CA ILE A 202 9.64 7.75 -7.07
C ILE A 202 10.50 8.12 -5.87
N HIS A 203 10.42 7.31 -4.80
CA HIS A 203 11.07 7.61 -3.53
C HIS A 203 12.22 6.62 -3.26
N PRO A 204 13.37 7.06 -2.71
CA PRO A 204 14.52 6.18 -2.44
C PRO A 204 14.18 5.04 -1.48
N ALA A 205 13.36 5.29 -0.46
CA ALA A 205 12.91 4.31 0.52
C ALA A 205 11.52 3.71 0.20
N GLN A 206 11.10 3.73 -1.06
CA GLN A 206 9.79 3.25 -1.49
C GLN A 206 9.51 1.81 -1.07
N LYS A 207 8.39 1.60 -0.39
CA LYS A 207 7.89 0.26 -0.05
C LYS A 207 7.28 -0.42 -1.28
N SER A 208 7.42 -1.73 -1.37
CA SER A 208 6.86 -2.51 -2.48
C SER A 208 5.32 -2.55 -2.43
N VAL A 209 4.68 -2.29 -3.55
CA VAL A 209 3.22 -2.42 -3.70
C VAL A 209 2.77 -3.85 -3.40
N LYS A 210 3.54 -4.87 -3.83
CA LYS A 210 3.23 -6.28 -3.59
C LYS A 210 3.20 -6.61 -2.09
N VAL A 211 4.19 -6.13 -1.34
CA VAL A 211 4.25 -6.32 0.12
C VAL A 211 3.09 -5.60 0.81
N LEU A 212 2.82 -4.35 0.40
CA LEU A 212 1.71 -3.57 0.96
C LEU A 212 0.35 -4.21 0.68
N LYS A 213 0.14 -4.79 -0.51
CA LYS A 213 -1.08 -5.55 -0.82
C LYS A 213 -1.31 -6.71 0.14
N LYS A 214 -0.29 -7.53 0.41
CA LYS A 214 -0.39 -8.65 1.37
C LYS A 214 -0.84 -8.17 2.76
N LEU A 215 -0.28 -7.03 3.23
CA LEU A 215 -0.67 -6.46 4.51
C LEU A 215 -2.10 -5.92 4.49
N ILE A 216 -2.50 -5.19 3.44
CA ILE A 216 -3.83 -4.61 3.31
C ILE A 216 -4.89 -5.71 3.23
N GLU A 217 -4.69 -6.76 2.44
CA GLU A 217 -5.59 -7.92 2.36
C GLU A 217 -5.77 -8.61 3.70
N THR A 218 -4.69 -8.74 4.47
CA THR A 218 -4.73 -9.40 5.79
C THR A 218 -5.57 -8.63 6.79
N PHE A 219 -5.54 -7.30 6.79
CA PHE A 219 -6.14 -6.49 7.85
C PHE A 219 -7.36 -5.66 7.42
N THR A 220 -7.82 -5.79 6.18
CA THR A 220 -8.99 -5.07 5.67
C THR A 220 -9.86 -5.94 4.78
N ASP A 221 -11.08 -5.47 4.53
CA ASP A 221 -11.98 -5.99 3.50
C ASP A 221 -12.17 -4.94 2.39
N GLU A 222 -12.70 -5.35 1.24
CA GLU A 222 -13.11 -4.42 0.18
C GLU A 222 -14.08 -3.35 0.73
N GLY A 223 -13.91 -2.12 0.25
CA GLY A 223 -14.66 -0.96 0.72
C GLY A 223 -14.22 -0.40 2.08
N ASP A 224 -13.25 -1.02 2.77
CA ASP A 224 -12.62 -0.40 3.94
C ASP A 224 -11.77 0.81 3.54
N VAL A 225 -11.38 1.59 4.54
CA VAL A 225 -10.53 2.78 4.38
C VAL A 225 -9.14 2.51 4.89
N VAL A 226 -8.14 2.81 4.05
CA VAL A 226 -6.71 2.79 4.39
C VAL A 226 -6.18 4.22 4.39
N ILE A 227 -5.39 4.59 5.40
CA ILE A 227 -4.74 5.91 5.47
C ILE A 227 -3.24 5.73 5.61
N ASP A 228 -2.48 6.54 4.86
CA ASP A 228 -1.03 6.66 4.98
C ASP A 228 -0.65 8.12 5.26
N PRO A 229 -0.34 8.47 6.51
CA PRO A 229 0.00 9.85 6.88
C PRO A 229 1.39 10.32 6.44
N CYS A 230 2.24 9.43 5.89
CA CYS A 230 3.58 9.73 5.40
C CYS A 230 3.81 9.02 4.06
N CYS A 231 2.94 9.27 3.08
CA CYS A 231 2.77 8.39 1.93
C CYS A 231 3.89 8.44 0.87
N GLY A 232 4.79 9.42 0.92
CA GLY A 232 5.95 9.52 0.04
C GLY A 232 5.59 9.34 -1.44
N SER A 233 5.92 8.18 -1.99
CA SER A 233 5.62 7.82 -3.38
C SER A 233 4.16 7.42 -3.64
N GLY A 234 3.31 7.25 -2.61
CA GLY A 234 1.92 6.84 -2.75
C GLY A 234 1.69 5.34 -2.98
N THR A 235 2.69 4.48 -2.77
CA THR A 235 2.56 3.02 -2.99
C THR A 235 1.49 2.38 -2.11
N THR A 236 1.32 2.84 -0.87
CA THR A 236 0.24 2.38 0.02
C THR A 236 -1.14 2.70 -0.56
N LEU A 237 -1.30 3.91 -1.10
CA LEU A 237 -2.56 4.35 -1.69
C LEU A 237 -2.89 3.52 -2.94
N ARG A 238 -1.89 3.30 -3.80
CA ARG A 238 -2.02 2.44 -4.98
C ARG A 238 -2.42 1.03 -4.59
N ALA A 239 -1.69 0.41 -3.67
CA ALA A 239 -1.98 -0.95 -3.21
C ALA A 239 -3.41 -1.09 -2.66
N ALA A 240 -3.86 -0.13 -1.85
CA ALA A 240 -5.19 -0.11 -1.29
C ALA A 240 -6.28 0.05 -2.37
N HIS A 241 -6.08 0.97 -3.30
CA HIS A 241 -7.04 1.23 -4.38
C HIS A 241 -7.18 0.04 -5.33
N GLU A 242 -6.06 -0.54 -5.75
CA GLU A 242 -6.06 -1.73 -6.62
C GLU A 242 -6.74 -2.96 -5.98
N LEU A 243 -6.82 -2.99 -4.64
CA LEU A 243 -7.54 -4.01 -3.88
C LEU A 243 -9.00 -3.63 -3.55
N GLY A 244 -9.54 -2.55 -4.09
CA GLY A 244 -10.92 -2.13 -3.83
C GLY A 244 -11.13 -1.46 -2.47
N ARG A 245 -10.10 -0.83 -1.91
CA ARG A 245 -10.19 -0.02 -0.68
C ARG A 245 -10.14 1.46 -1.03
N SER A 246 -10.82 2.30 -0.23
CA SER A 246 -10.60 3.75 -0.31
C SER A 246 -9.28 4.09 0.37
N ALA A 247 -8.49 4.96 -0.25
CA ALA A 247 -7.15 5.31 0.21
C ALA A 247 -6.98 6.82 0.36
N PHE A 248 -6.34 7.25 1.45
CA PHE A 248 -6.05 8.66 1.70
C PHE A 248 -4.63 8.82 2.25
N GLY A 249 -3.90 9.81 1.76
CA GLY A 249 -2.52 10.00 2.18
C GLY A 249 -2.09 11.45 2.25
N PHE A 250 -1.03 11.70 3.02
CA PHE A 250 -0.40 13.01 3.17
C PHE A 250 1.07 12.94 2.75
N GLU A 251 1.49 13.95 2.00
CA GLU A 251 2.88 14.14 1.59
C GLU A 251 3.23 15.63 1.62
N ILE A 252 4.26 15.99 2.38
CA ILE A 252 4.67 17.38 2.53
C ILE A 252 5.60 17.84 1.42
N ASP A 253 6.43 16.94 0.90
CA ASP A 253 7.36 17.25 -0.18
C ASP A 253 6.63 17.43 -1.50
N ARG A 254 6.84 18.58 -2.13
CA ARG A 254 6.17 18.92 -3.39
C ARG A 254 6.53 17.96 -4.52
N ASN A 255 7.76 17.54 -4.60
CA ASN A 255 8.22 16.69 -5.70
C ASN A 255 7.65 15.29 -5.57
N PHE A 256 7.73 14.68 -4.37
CA PHE A 256 7.14 13.37 -4.11
C PHE A 256 5.63 13.39 -4.30
N TYR A 257 4.94 14.40 -3.76
CA TYR A 257 3.50 14.57 -3.99
C TYR A 257 3.14 14.64 -5.47
N THR A 258 3.85 15.49 -6.25
CA THR A 258 3.54 15.68 -7.67
C THR A 258 3.77 14.40 -8.46
N ARG A 259 4.88 13.72 -8.20
CA ARG A 259 5.20 12.44 -8.84
C ARG A 259 4.26 11.32 -8.42
N ALA A 260 3.92 11.22 -7.14
CA ALA A 260 2.94 10.26 -6.65
C ALA A 260 1.60 10.42 -7.37
N LYS A 261 1.10 11.65 -7.49
CA LYS A 261 -0.16 11.95 -8.15
C LYS A 261 -0.14 11.65 -9.65
N ASN A 262 0.96 11.97 -10.35
CA ASN A 262 1.04 11.93 -11.80
C ASN A 262 1.60 10.61 -12.35
N GLU A 263 2.34 9.84 -11.55
CA GLU A 263 3.01 8.62 -12.00
C GLU A 263 2.48 7.37 -11.25
N MET A 264 2.28 7.44 -9.92
CA MET A 264 1.92 6.29 -9.09
C MET A 264 0.41 6.06 -9.04
N LEU A 265 -0.38 7.12 -8.89
CA LEU A 265 -1.82 7.07 -8.68
C LEU A 265 -2.61 7.31 -10.00
N VAL A 266 -1.97 6.99 -11.12
CA VAL A 266 -2.64 6.95 -12.42
C VAL A 266 -3.25 5.56 -12.55
N PHE A 267 -4.55 5.47 -12.39
CA PHE A 267 -5.31 4.24 -12.63
C PHE A 267 -5.90 4.33 -14.02
N ASP A 268 -5.76 3.28 -14.80
CA ASP A 268 -6.43 3.18 -16.08
C ASP A 268 -7.93 3.38 -15.85
N LYS A 269 -8.51 4.36 -16.55
CA LYS A 269 -9.96 4.45 -16.60
C LYS A 269 -10.45 3.13 -17.16
N PRO A 270 -11.43 2.45 -16.53
CA PRO A 270 -11.96 1.23 -17.10
C PRO A 270 -12.32 1.51 -18.56
N ASP A 271 -11.90 0.64 -19.46
CA ASP A 271 -12.08 0.70 -20.91
C ASP A 271 -13.57 0.78 -21.31
N ILE A 272 -14.20 1.91 -21.06
CA ILE A 272 -15.52 2.23 -21.61
C ILE A 272 -15.41 2.44 -23.12
N GLU A 273 -14.27 2.96 -23.61
CA GLU A 273 -14.02 3.13 -25.04
C GLU A 273 -13.82 1.82 -25.82
N VAL A 274 -13.32 0.74 -25.20
CA VAL A 274 -13.15 -0.55 -25.89
C VAL A 274 -14.47 -1.26 -26.11
N LYS A 275 -15.45 -1.10 -25.21
CA LYS A 275 -16.81 -1.65 -25.42
C LYS A 275 -17.56 -0.89 -26.51
N GLU A 276 -17.44 0.44 -26.57
CA GLU A 276 -18.05 1.21 -27.63
C GLU A 276 -17.44 0.93 -29.01
N LYS A 277 -16.11 0.83 -29.11
CA LYS A 277 -15.46 0.46 -30.38
C LYS A 277 -15.83 -0.97 -30.83
N LYS A 278 -15.92 -1.95 -29.92
CA LYS A 278 -16.38 -3.30 -30.25
C LYS A 278 -17.87 -3.32 -30.65
N ILE A 279 -18.70 -2.54 -30.00
CA ILE A 279 -20.12 -2.44 -30.35
C ILE A 279 -20.28 -1.76 -31.73
N VAL A 280 -19.59 -0.66 -31.99
CA VAL A 280 -19.64 0.04 -33.28
C VAL A 280 -19.10 -0.82 -34.41
N THR A 281 -18.04 -1.59 -34.20
CA THR A 281 -17.50 -2.51 -35.21
C THR A 281 -18.44 -3.68 -35.47
N SER A 282 -19.04 -4.25 -34.41
CA SER A 282 -20.05 -5.32 -34.51
C SER A 282 -21.31 -4.83 -35.22
N THR A 283 -21.76 -3.61 -34.94
CA THR A 283 -22.97 -3.02 -35.57
C THR A 283 -22.71 -2.69 -37.04
N LYS A 284 -21.49 -2.20 -37.41
CA LYS A 284 -21.12 -2.02 -38.82
C LYS A 284 -21.10 -3.31 -39.61
N ASN A 285 -20.53 -4.38 -39.05
CA ASN A 285 -20.49 -5.69 -39.72
C ASN A 285 -21.92 -6.25 -39.92
N ILE A 286 -22.83 -6.11 -38.96
CA ILE A 286 -24.22 -6.55 -39.08
C ILE A 286 -24.96 -5.71 -40.16
N ILE A 287 -24.72 -4.41 -40.26
CA ILE A 287 -25.34 -3.55 -41.27
C ILE A 287 -24.82 -3.91 -42.68
N GLU A 288 -23.54 -4.23 -42.84
CA GLU A 288 -22.97 -4.67 -44.10
C GLU A 288 -23.54 -6.04 -44.54
N GLU A 289 -23.61 -7.02 -43.64
CA GLU A 289 -24.21 -8.34 -43.92
C GLU A 289 -25.71 -8.25 -44.31
N VAL A 290 -26.47 -7.39 -43.62
CA VAL A 290 -27.88 -7.19 -43.93
C VAL A 290 -28.08 -6.48 -45.26
N SER A 291 -27.20 -5.55 -45.63
CA SER A 291 -27.26 -4.86 -46.93
C SER A 291 -26.88 -5.76 -48.09
N GLU A 292 -25.89 -6.65 -47.94
CA GLU A 292 -25.56 -7.67 -48.97
C GLU A 292 -26.63 -8.73 -49.13
N HIS A 293 -27.28 -9.17 -48.04
CA HIS A 293 -28.38 -10.14 -48.11
C HIS A 293 -29.60 -9.58 -48.84
N ASN A 294 -29.96 -8.31 -48.59
CA ASN A 294 -31.06 -7.62 -49.30
C ASN A 294 -30.74 -7.39 -50.78
N LEU A 295 -29.51 -7.03 -51.12
CA LEU A 295 -29.05 -6.87 -52.52
C LEU A 295 -29.14 -8.18 -53.31
N ASN A 296 -28.79 -9.32 -52.70
CA ASN A 296 -28.85 -10.63 -53.32
C ASN A 296 -30.32 -11.11 -53.48
N GLN A 297 -31.25 -10.79 -52.57
CA GLN A 297 -32.66 -11.06 -52.73
C GLN A 297 -33.27 -10.26 -53.88
N ILE A 298 -32.91 -8.99 -54.02
CA ILE A 298 -33.42 -8.13 -55.12
C ILE A 298 -32.90 -8.62 -56.48
N LYS A 299 -31.61 -9.03 -56.58
CA LYS A 299 -31.04 -9.60 -57.79
C LYS A 299 -31.67 -10.94 -58.16
N GLY A 300 -32.01 -11.80 -57.18
CA GLY A 300 -32.71 -13.05 -57.41
C GLY A 300 -34.16 -12.89 -57.90
N GLN A 301 -34.85 -11.81 -57.48
CA GLN A 301 -36.18 -11.49 -57.97
C GLN A 301 -36.19 -10.88 -59.38
N MET A 302 -35.17 -10.15 -59.77
CA MET A 302 -35.08 -9.60 -61.12
C MET A 302 -34.75 -10.65 -62.20
N SER A 303 -34.10 -11.76 -61.87
CA SER A 303 -33.79 -12.87 -62.81
C SER A 303 -34.98 -13.83 -63.06
N LEU A 304 -36.12 -13.59 -62.42
CA LEU A 304 -37.35 -14.35 -62.65
C LEU A 304 -38.29 -13.69 -63.68
N PHE A 305 -37.90 -12.57 -64.26
CA PHE A 305 -38.69 -11.81 -65.23
C PHE A 305 -38.02 -11.62 -66.60
N ASP A 306 -36.89 -12.37 -66.87
CA ASP A 306 -36.28 -12.46 -68.20
C ASP A 306 -36.63 -13.79 -68.91
#